data_eb5407b04f401f70abf748f1d5628a8f
#
_entry.id   eb5407b04f401f70abf748f1d5628a8f
#
_cell.length_a   1.000
_cell.length_b   1.000
_cell.length_c   1.000
_cell.angle_alpha   90.00
_cell.angle_beta   90.00
_cell.angle_gamma   90.00
#
_symmetry.space_group_name_H-M   'P 1'
#
loop_
_entity.id
_entity.type
_entity.pdbx_description
1 polymer ?
#
loop_
_entity_poly.entity_id
_entity_poly.type
_entity_poly.pdbx_seq_one_letter_code
_entity_poly.pdbx_strand_id
1 'polypeptide(L)'
;MLFRSIPVSFYEKDVNRLFNTVAVIDADGSNLGIYRKTHIPDDHYYQEKFYFVPGDTGFQVFDTAYGKIGVGICWDQWFPETARAMAVKGAELLFYPTAIGSEPILECDSMPHWRRAMQGHAAANLMPVIAANRIGTEEVVPCEENGGQRSALTFYGSSFITDQTGELVAEADRKTEQVILATFDLNEMQENRLSWGIFRDRRPECYGDICK
;
A
#
# COMPACT_ATOMS: atom_id res chain seq x y z
N MET A 1 -20.79 -9.23 17.72
CA MET A 1 -19.60 -8.38 17.73
C MET A 1 -18.73 -8.89 16.58
N LEU A 2 -18.47 -8.06 15.56
CA LEU A 2 -17.62 -8.46 14.45
C LEU A 2 -16.17 -8.15 14.84
N PHE A 3 -15.37 -9.17 15.07
CA PHE A 3 -13.93 -9.03 15.30
C PHE A 3 -13.23 -8.83 13.96
N ARG A 4 -12.35 -7.82 13.85
CA ARG A 4 -11.60 -7.50 12.64
C ARG A 4 -10.23 -6.97 12.99
N SER A 5 -9.22 -7.37 12.23
CA SER A 5 -7.91 -6.72 12.28
C SER A 5 -7.92 -5.52 11.34
N ILE A 6 -7.42 -4.37 11.78
CA ILE A 6 -7.52 -3.10 11.06
C ILE A 6 -6.17 -2.40 10.99
N PRO A 7 -5.63 -2.12 9.80
CA PRO A 7 -4.55 -1.15 9.63
C PRO A 7 -5.09 0.28 9.82
N VAL A 8 -4.47 1.05 10.71
CA VAL A 8 -4.85 2.43 11.05
C VAL A 8 -3.70 3.36 10.75
N SER A 9 -3.87 4.23 9.74
CA SER A 9 -2.87 5.25 9.39
C SER A 9 -2.97 6.47 10.28
N PHE A 10 -1.82 7.03 10.67
CA PHE A 10 -1.76 8.24 11.47
C PHE A 10 -0.44 9.00 11.29
N TYR A 11 -0.50 10.29 11.64
CA TYR A 11 0.67 11.16 11.71
C TYR A 11 1.39 10.91 13.04
N GLU A 12 2.58 10.35 12.99
CA GLU A 12 3.37 10.01 14.17
C GLU A 12 4.43 11.07 14.45
N LYS A 13 4.54 11.49 15.72
CA LYS A 13 5.67 12.26 16.24
C LYS A 13 6.49 11.40 17.19
N ASP A 14 7.75 11.19 16.84
CA ASP A 14 8.74 10.53 17.68
C ASP A 14 9.89 11.49 17.98
N VAL A 15 9.87 12.04 19.19
CA VAL A 15 10.78 13.09 19.65
C VAL A 15 10.76 14.30 18.70
N ASN A 16 11.73 14.42 17.80
CA ASN A 16 11.89 15.51 16.83
C ASN A 16 11.72 15.04 15.37
N ARG A 17 11.28 13.81 15.16
CA ARG A 17 11.01 13.25 13.83
C ARG A 17 9.53 13.02 13.65
N LEU A 18 9.08 13.15 12.42
CA LEU A 18 7.70 12.94 12.03
C LEU A 18 7.64 11.81 11.00
N PHE A 19 6.69 10.91 11.17
CA PHE A 19 6.53 9.73 10.31
C PHE A 19 5.09 9.59 9.82
N ASN A 20 4.97 9.09 8.61
CA ASN A 20 3.72 8.55 8.09
C ASN A 20 3.65 7.07 8.52
N THR A 21 2.73 6.73 9.41
CA THR A 21 2.74 5.47 10.14
C THR A 21 1.41 4.75 10.05
N VAL A 22 1.46 3.43 10.03
CA VAL A 22 0.32 2.52 10.21
C VAL A 22 0.53 1.71 11.48
N ALA A 23 -0.48 1.66 12.35
CA ALA A 23 -0.61 0.64 13.40
C ALA A 23 -1.55 -0.46 12.94
N VAL A 24 -1.26 -1.70 13.28
CA VAL A 24 -2.17 -2.82 13.04
C VAL A 24 -2.82 -3.21 14.36
N ILE A 25 -4.13 -3.03 14.42
CA ILE A 25 -4.95 -3.39 15.58
C ILE A 25 -5.63 -4.72 15.28
N ASP A 26 -5.42 -5.72 16.12
CA ASP A 26 -6.02 -7.03 15.94
C ASP A 26 -7.48 -7.10 16.38
N ALA A 27 -8.10 -8.22 16.12
CA ALA A 27 -9.53 -8.49 16.37
C ALA A 27 -9.94 -8.34 17.84
N ASP A 28 -9.04 -8.56 18.77
CA ASP A 28 -9.23 -8.39 20.21
C ASP A 28 -8.96 -6.95 20.70
N GLY A 29 -8.51 -6.07 19.81
CA GLY A 29 -8.13 -4.69 20.11
C GLY A 29 -6.66 -4.51 20.51
N SER A 30 -5.86 -5.57 20.50
CA SER A 30 -4.43 -5.46 20.77
C SER A 30 -3.70 -4.76 19.61
N ASN A 31 -2.70 -3.95 19.93
CA ASN A 31 -1.81 -3.35 18.94
C ASN A 31 -0.67 -4.32 18.63
N LEU A 32 -0.64 -4.85 17.41
CA LEU A 32 0.41 -5.76 16.94
C LEU A 32 1.72 -5.07 16.58
N GLY A 33 1.74 -3.74 16.57
CA GLY A 33 2.91 -2.95 16.23
C GLY A 33 2.64 -1.93 15.14
N ILE A 34 3.70 -1.29 14.67
CA ILE A 34 3.64 -0.22 13.67
C ILE A 34 4.55 -0.49 12.48
N TYR A 35 4.18 0.09 11.34
CA TYR A 35 5.03 0.24 10.17
C TYR A 35 5.13 1.73 9.82
N ARG A 36 6.35 2.25 9.73
CA ARG A 36 6.65 3.61 9.27
C ARG A 36 6.96 3.58 7.78
N LYS A 37 6.28 4.38 6.98
CA LYS A 37 6.41 4.45 5.52
C LYS A 37 7.88 4.57 5.10
N THR A 38 8.35 3.61 4.33
CA THR A 38 9.75 3.53 3.91
C THR A 38 10.08 4.54 2.82
N HIS A 39 9.24 4.63 1.79
CA HIS A 39 9.48 5.48 0.63
C HIS A 39 8.62 6.75 0.73
N ILE A 40 9.27 7.90 0.91
CA ILE A 40 8.59 9.19 1.03
C ILE A 40 8.67 9.91 -0.31
N PRO A 41 7.51 10.21 -0.95
CA PRO A 41 7.49 10.95 -2.22
C PRO A 41 7.88 12.41 -2.01
N ASP A 42 8.36 13.04 -3.09
CA ASP A 42 8.68 14.44 -3.14
C ASP A 42 8.45 14.96 -4.56
N ASP A 43 7.22 15.10 -4.92
CA ASP A 43 6.82 15.60 -6.23
C ASP A 43 5.68 16.60 -6.09
N HIS A 44 5.33 17.27 -7.15
CA HIS A 44 4.26 18.26 -7.17
C HIS A 44 2.96 17.65 -6.65
N TYR A 45 2.32 18.30 -5.68
CA TYR A 45 1.19 17.82 -4.85
C TYR A 45 1.48 16.69 -3.86
N TYR A 46 2.67 16.11 -3.86
CA TYR A 46 3.05 15.03 -2.95
C TYR A 46 4.36 15.34 -2.21
N GLN A 47 4.49 16.59 -1.70
CA GLN A 47 5.69 17.05 -0.98
C GLN A 47 5.75 16.48 0.44
N GLU A 48 5.65 15.16 0.57
CA GLU A 48 5.66 14.50 1.88
C GLU A 48 7.01 14.65 2.61
N LYS A 49 8.13 14.81 1.89
CA LYS A 49 9.46 15.03 2.50
C LYS A 49 9.57 16.34 3.30
N PHE A 50 8.65 17.28 3.08
CA PHE A 50 8.56 18.47 3.92
C PHE A 50 8.15 18.14 5.36
N TYR A 51 7.35 17.09 5.53
CA TYR A 51 6.80 16.70 6.83
C TYR A 51 7.48 15.47 7.42
N PHE A 52 7.77 14.45 6.61
CA PHE A 52 8.14 13.12 7.07
C PHE A 52 9.57 12.75 6.72
N VAL A 53 10.21 12.06 7.64
CA VAL A 53 11.45 11.33 7.37
C VAL A 53 11.14 9.90 6.94
N PRO A 54 12.03 9.23 6.17
CA PRO A 54 11.89 7.82 5.83
C PRO A 54 11.75 6.94 7.08
N GLY A 55 10.87 5.96 7.01
CA GLY A 55 10.62 5.01 8.08
C GLY A 55 11.83 4.16 8.43
N ASP A 56 11.98 3.85 9.70
CA ASP A 56 13.10 3.10 10.27
C ASP A 56 12.70 1.73 10.84
N THR A 57 11.44 1.33 10.70
CA THR A 57 10.93 0.01 11.16
C THR A 57 11.35 -1.14 10.25
N GLY A 58 11.80 -0.85 9.02
CA GLY A 58 11.88 -1.84 7.97
C GLY A 58 10.49 -2.37 7.56
N PHE A 59 10.43 -3.22 6.55
CA PHE A 59 9.17 -3.84 6.13
C PHE A 59 8.66 -4.82 7.20
N GLN A 60 7.40 -4.66 7.60
CA GLN A 60 6.77 -5.44 8.67
C GLN A 60 5.71 -6.40 8.13
N VAL A 61 5.55 -7.52 8.81
CA VAL A 61 4.45 -8.46 8.63
C VAL A 61 3.84 -8.69 10.01
N PHE A 62 2.53 -8.60 10.09
CA PHE A 62 1.78 -8.70 11.34
C PHE A 62 1.00 -10.02 11.35
N ASP A 63 1.16 -10.77 12.43
CA ASP A 63 0.45 -12.04 12.64
C ASP A 63 -0.88 -11.73 13.32
N THR A 64 -1.94 -11.65 12.53
CA THR A 64 -3.30 -11.35 13.01
C THR A 64 -4.07 -12.62 13.33
N ALA A 65 -5.21 -12.49 14.00
CA ALA A 65 -6.11 -13.60 14.28
C ALA A 65 -6.62 -14.34 13.02
N TYR A 66 -6.47 -13.72 11.82
CA TYR A 66 -7.02 -14.24 10.55
C TYR A 66 -5.98 -14.54 9.47
N GLY A 67 -4.73 -14.28 9.74
CA GLY A 67 -3.63 -14.50 8.80
C GLY A 67 -2.55 -13.44 8.90
N LYS A 68 -1.47 -13.65 8.17
CA LYS A 68 -0.29 -12.76 8.17
C LYS A 68 -0.44 -11.66 7.12
N ILE A 69 -0.46 -10.42 7.56
CA ILE A 69 -0.63 -9.28 6.67
C ILE A 69 0.62 -8.42 6.56
N GLY A 70 0.95 -8.00 5.35
CA GLY A 70 1.88 -6.91 5.09
C GLY A 70 1.11 -5.62 4.83
N VAL A 71 1.67 -4.47 5.23
CA VAL A 71 1.09 -3.16 4.95
C VAL A 71 2.17 -2.24 4.42
N GLY A 72 2.07 -1.83 3.15
CA GLY A 72 2.86 -0.74 2.58
C GLY A 72 2.00 0.52 2.45
N ILE A 73 2.58 1.72 2.60
CA ILE A 73 1.81 2.95 2.58
C ILE A 73 2.02 3.68 1.25
N CYS A 74 0.95 3.85 0.48
CA CYS A 74 0.87 4.71 -0.72
C CYS A 74 2.09 4.54 -1.64
N TRP A 75 3.10 5.44 -1.59
CA TRP A 75 4.28 5.43 -2.46
C TRP A 75 5.07 4.12 -2.42
N ASP A 76 5.03 3.36 -1.31
CA ASP A 76 5.63 2.01 -1.21
C ASP A 76 5.10 1.04 -2.27
N GLN A 77 3.90 1.29 -2.80
CA GLN A 77 3.24 0.47 -3.82
C GLN A 77 3.97 0.45 -5.18
N TRP A 78 4.86 1.41 -5.44
CA TRP A 78 5.62 1.47 -6.68
C TRP A 78 6.90 0.62 -6.64
N PHE A 79 7.31 0.17 -5.46
CA PHE A 79 8.56 -0.55 -5.24
C PHE A 79 8.31 -2.06 -5.10
N PRO A 80 8.71 -2.88 -6.09
CA PRO A 80 8.59 -4.34 -6.02
C PRO A 80 9.25 -4.94 -4.78
N GLU A 81 10.29 -4.28 -4.27
CA GLU A 81 11.01 -4.66 -3.06
C GLU A 81 10.11 -4.70 -1.83
N THR A 82 9.16 -3.76 -1.71
CA THR A 82 8.18 -3.73 -0.62
C THR A 82 7.36 -5.01 -0.59
N ALA A 83 6.73 -5.34 -1.71
CA ALA A 83 5.90 -6.54 -1.82
C ALA A 83 6.72 -7.82 -1.63
N ARG A 84 7.89 -7.89 -2.27
CA ARG A 84 8.77 -9.07 -2.18
C ARG A 84 9.32 -9.28 -0.77
N ALA A 85 9.75 -8.23 -0.09
CA ALA A 85 10.27 -8.33 1.27
C ALA A 85 9.19 -8.83 2.24
N MET A 86 7.97 -8.31 2.16
CA MET A 86 6.86 -8.76 2.99
C MET A 86 6.44 -10.20 2.66
N ALA A 87 6.39 -10.57 1.37
CA ALA A 87 6.10 -11.94 0.96
C ALA A 87 7.13 -12.96 1.48
N VAL A 88 8.43 -12.60 1.42
CA VAL A 88 9.52 -13.45 1.96
C VAL A 88 9.43 -13.58 3.49
N LYS A 89 8.94 -12.55 4.18
CA LYS A 89 8.66 -12.59 5.62
C LYS A 89 7.38 -13.35 5.99
N GLY A 90 6.67 -13.89 4.99
CA GLY A 90 5.51 -14.74 5.20
C GLY A 90 4.15 -14.03 5.14
N ALA A 91 4.08 -12.80 4.60
CA ALA A 91 2.78 -12.18 4.35
C ALA A 91 1.92 -13.04 3.42
N GLU A 92 0.65 -13.19 3.78
CA GLU A 92 -0.38 -13.91 3.03
C GLU A 92 -1.26 -12.94 2.25
N LEU A 93 -1.45 -11.74 2.78
CA LEU A 93 -2.20 -10.64 2.17
C LEU A 93 -1.37 -9.36 2.27
N LEU A 94 -1.44 -8.51 1.24
CA LEU A 94 -0.72 -7.24 1.20
C LEU A 94 -1.70 -6.08 1.05
N PHE A 95 -1.63 -5.13 1.98
CA PHE A 95 -2.48 -3.94 2.01
C PHE A 95 -1.71 -2.69 1.60
N TYR A 96 -2.35 -1.85 0.79
CA TYR A 96 -1.86 -0.53 0.40
C TYR A 96 -2.91 0.55 0.67
N PRO A 97 -2.98 1.12 1.89
CA PRO A 97 -3.72 2.36 2.10
C PRO A 97 -3.02 3.48 1.31
N THR A 98 -3.80 4.22 0.51
CA THR A 98 -3.22 5.19 -0.42
C THR A 98 -4.12 6.41 -0.64
N ALA A 99 -3.51 7.50 -1.11
CA ALA A 99 -4.17 8.69 -1.61
C ALA A 99 -3.43 9.16 -2.86
N ILE A 100 -3.84 8.62 -4.02
CA ILE A 100 -3.25 8.93 -5.32
C ILE A 100 -4.33 9.37 -6.30
N GLY A 101 -4.01 10.34 -7.15
CA GLY A 101 -4.94 10.93 -8.08
C GLY A 101 -4.30 11.36 -9.37
N SER A 102 -5.09 12.04 -10.20
CA SER A 102 -4.62 12.67 -11.43
C SER A 102 -3.86 13.93 -11.10
N GLU A 103 -2.63 13.97 -11.53
CA GLU A 103 -1.78 15.14 -11.43
C GLU A 103 -2.10 16.09 -12.59
N PRO A 104 -2.59 17.32 -12.31
CA PRO A 104 -3.06 18.21 -13.37
C PRO A 104 -2.00 18.56 -14.42
N ILE A 105 -0.71 18.46 -14.05
CA ILE A 105 0.41 18.79 -14.94
C ILE A 105 0.68 17.71 -15.99
N LEU A 106 0.34 16.45 -15.70
CA LEU A 106 0.73 15.32 -16.55
C LEU A 106 -0.25 15.05 -17.68
N GLU A 107 -1.44 15.67 -17.68
CA GLU A 107 -2.50 15.46 -18.68
C GLU A 107 -2.75 13.97 -19.01
N CYS A 108 -2.45 13.08 -18.06
CA CYS A 108 -2.58 11.63 -18.23
C CYS A 108 -3.34 11.00 -17.07
N ASP A 109 -4.06 9.91 -17.38
CA ASP A 109 -4.69 9.07 -16.37
C ASP A 109 -3.73 7.98 -15.93
N SER A 110 -3.06 8.17 -14.79
CA SER A 110 -2.10 7.21 -14.26
C SER A 110 -2.73 5.99 -13.58
N MET A 111 -4.06 5.97 -13.37
CA MET A 111 -4.74 4.87 -12.68
C MET A 111 -4.49 3.48 -13.30
N PRO A 112 -4.54 3.29 -14.64
CA PRO A 112 -4.25 1.99 -15.21
C PRO A 112 -2.80 1.53 -15.00
N HIS A 113 -1.85 2.46 -14.93
CA HIS A 113 -0.46 2.14 -14.59
C HIS A 113 -0.33 1.73 -13.12
N TRP A 114 -0.89 2.53 -12.21
CA TRP A 114 -0.95 2.25 -10.79
C TRP A 114 -1.52 0.84 -10.49
N ARG A 115 -2.66 0.51 -11.09
CA ARG A 115 -3.29 -0.81 -10.94
C ARG A 115 -2.38 -1.93 -11.42
N ARG A 116 -1.81 -1.81 -12.63
CA ARG A 116 -0.92 -2.84 -13.20
C ARG A 116 0.32 -3.11 -12.34
N ALA A 117 0.89 -2.08 -11.73
CA ALA A 117 2.03 -2.26 -10.84
C ALA A 117 1.66 -3.21 -9.68
N MET A 118 0.52 -3.00 -9.03
CA MET A 118 0.09 -3.83 -7.91
C MET A 118 -0.44 -5.20 -8.32
N GLN A 119 -1.10 -5.33 -9.47
CA GLN A 119 -1.43 -6.64 -10.04
C GLN A 119 -0.14 -7.44 -10.31
N GLY A 120 0.91 -6.79 -10.79
CA GLY A 120 2.23 -7.39 -10.94
C GLY A 120 2.83 -7.85 -9.61
N HIS A 121 2.65 -7.08 -8.53
CA HIS A 121 3.09 -7.50 -7.20
C HIS A 121 2.33 -8.72 -6.69
N ALA A 122 1.01 -8.79 -6.90
CA ALA A 122 0.21 -9.95 -6.54
C ALA A 122 0.69 -11.19 -7.29
N ALA A 123 0.76 -11.12 -8.61
CA ALA A 123 1.18 -12.22 -9.48
C ALA A 123 2.61 -12.70 -9.18
N ALA A 124 3.57 -11.77 -9.04
CA ALA A 124 4.97 -12.11 -8.79
C ALA A 124 5.21 -12.71 -7.40
N ASN A 125 4.31 -12.50 -6.44
CA ASN A 125 4.44 -12.99 -5.07
C ASN A 125 3.40 -14.07 -4.70
N LEU A 126 2.49 -14.41 -5.63
CA LEU A 126 1.36 -15.31 -5.37
C LEU A 126 0.63 -14.92 -4.07
N MET A 127 0.27 -13.65 -3.98
CA MET A 127 -0.26 -13.04 -2.77
C MET A 127 -1.27 -11.96 -3.15
N PRO A 128 -2.54 -12.04 -2.70
CA PRO A 128 -3.51 -10.99 -2.95
C PRO A 128 -3.05 -9.62 -2.52
N VAL A 129 -3.40 -8.61 -3.31
CA VAL A 129 -3.18 -7.20 -3.00
C VAL A 129 -4.52 -6.52 -2.79
N ILE A 130 -4.61 -5.77 -1.70
CA ILE A 130 -5.77 -4.97 -1.31
C ILE A 130 -5.35 -3.50 -1.32
N ALA A 131 -5.79 -2.75 -2.31
CA ALA A 131 -5.49 -1.33 -2.46
C ALA A 131 -6.72 -0.50 -2.13
N ALA A 132 -6.62 0.33 -1.09
CA ALA A 132 -7.66 1.27 -0.69
C ALA A 132 -7.22 2.69 -1.07
N ASN A 133 -7.91 3.32 -2.01
CA ASN A 133 -7.60 4.67 -2.47
C ASN A 133 -8.72 5.66 -2.14
N ARG A 134 -8.35 6.90 -1.98
CA ARG A 134 -9.21 8.04 -1.74
C ARG A 134 -10.00 8.43 -3.00
N ILE A 135 -11.16 9.05 -2.82
CA ILE A 135 -11.99 9.71 -3.83
C ILE A 135 -12.08 11.21 -3.54
N GLY A 136 -12.61 11.95 -4.50
CA GLY A 136 -12.88 13.39 -4.37
C GLY A 136 -11.74 14.27 -4.87
N THR A 137 -11.96 15.59 -4.78
CA THR A 137 -11.00 16.60 -5.25
C THR A 137 -10.59 17.49 -4.07
N GLU A 138 -9.31 17.74 -3.95
CA GLU A 138 -8.75 18.77 -3.09
C GLU A 138 -8.27 19.94 -3.92
N GLU A 139 -8.71 21.14 -3.56
CA GLU A 139 -8.33 22.38 -4.24
C GLU A 139 -7.44 23.21 -3.33
N VAL A 140 -6.38 23.77 -3.91
CA VAL A 140 -5.56 24.78 -3.23
C VAL A 140 -6.26 26.12 -3.37
N VAL A 141 -6.69 26.70 -2.25
CA VAL A 141 -7.30 28.02 -2.22
C VAL A 141 -6.20 29.08 -2.36
N PRO A 142 -6.23 29.93 -3.41
CA PRO A 142 -5.25 30.98 -3.57
C PRO A 142 -5.28 31.96 -2.39
N CYS A 143 -4.13 32.23 -1.81
CA CYS A 143 -3.94 33.23 -0.76
C CYS A 143 -2.56 33.90 -0.93
N GLU A 144 -2.29 34.94 -0.17
CA GLU A 144 -1.02 35.64 -0.23
C GLU A 144 0.14 34.74 0.21
N GLU A 145 -0.08 33.92 1.24
CA GLU A 145 0.92 33.02 1.82
C GLU A 145 1.39 31.93 0.85
N ASN A 146 0.53 31.51 -0.10
CA ASN A 146 0.89 30.53 -1.12
C ASN A 146 1.22 31.16 -2.48
N GLY A 147 1.42 32.49 -2.51
CA GLY A 147 1.74 33.22 -3.75
C GLY A 147 0.61 33.22 -4.79
N GLY A 148 -0.63 33.04 -4.36
CA GLY A 148 -1.79 32.97 -5.25
C GLY A 148 -1.89 31.67 -6.04
N GLN A 149 -1.23 30.62 -5.60
CA GLN A 149 -1.24 29.31 -6.29
C GLN A 149 -2.67 28.78 -6.43
N ARG A 150 -2.99 28.34 -7.66
CA ARG A 150 -4.23 27.61 -7.97
C ARG A 150 -3.88 26.22 -8.46
N SER A 151 -4.40 25.22 -7.81
CA SER A 151 -4.25 23.85 -8.26
C SER A 151 -5.31 22.95 -7.64
N ALA A 152 -5.51 21.79 -8.22
CA ALA A 152 -6.43 20.79 -7.72
C ALA A 152 -5.85 19.40 -7.94
N LEU A 153 -6.08 18.49 -7.00
CA LEU A 153 -5.77 17.06 -7.12
C LEU A 153 -7.06 16.27 -7.03
N THR A 154 -7.41 15.54 -8.08
CA THR A 154 -8.56 14.64 -8.07
C THR A 154 -8.08 13.21 -7.83
N PHE A 155 -8.39 12.67 -6.67
CA PHE A 155 -8.12 11.27 -6.34
C PHE A 155 -9.02 10.37 -7.19
N TYR A 156 -8.45 9.36 -7.82
CA TYR A 156 -9.20 8.56 -8.80
C TYR A 156 -9.87 7.31 -8.22
N GLY A 157 -10.00 7.22 -6.88
CA GLY A 157 -10.69 6.08 -6.28
C GLY A 157 -10.16 4.76 -6.78
N SER A 158 -11.02 3.98 -7.44
CA SER A 158 -10.64 2.70 -8.06
C SER A 158 -9.96 1.74 -7.10
N SER A 159 -10.35 1.75 -5.82
CA SER A 159 -9.90 0.75 -4.84
C SER A 159 -10.19 -0.65 -5.36
N PHE A 160 -9.30 -1.60 -5.10
CA PHE A 160 -9.48 -2.94 -5.65
C PHE A 160 -8.87 -4.02 -4.76
N ILE A 161 -9.30 -5.25 -5.01
CA ILE A 161 -8.75 -6.47 -4.45
C ILE A 161 -8.37 -7.39 -5.61
N THR A 162 -7.15 -7.91 -5.59
CA THR A 162 -6.71 -8.97 -6.51
C THR A 162 -6.71 -10.33 -5.82
N ASP A 163 -6.75 -11.39 -6.60
CA ASP A 163 -6.34 -12.71 -6.12
C ASP A 163 -4.80 -12.85 -6.14
N GLN A 164 -4.32 -14.05 -5.83
CA GLN A 164 -2.88 -14.38 -5.81
C GLN A 164 -2.23 -14.39 -7.20
N THR A 165 -3.00 -14.42 -8.30
CA THR A 165 -2.50 -14.39 -9.67
C THR A 165 -2.46 -12.98 -10.25
N GLY A 166 -3.02 -12.01 -9.53
CA GLY A 166 -3.12 -10.62 -9.94
C GLY A 166 -4.42 -10.28 -10.68
N GLU A 167 -5.36 -11.22 -10.80
CA GLU A 167 -6.69 -10.95 -11.36
C GLU A 167 -7.53 -10.14 -10.37
N LEU A 168 -8.33 -9.20 -10.90
CA LEU A 168 -9.24 -8.41 -10.09
C LEU A 168 -10.43 -9.24 -9.62
N VAL A 169 -10.62 -9.35 -8.32
CA VAL A 169 -11.77 -10.03 -7.72
C VAL A 169 -12.83 -9.07 -7.19
N ALA A 170 -12.46 -7.84 -6.89
CA ALA A 170 -13.39 -6.76 -6.54
C ALA A 170 -12.77 -5.40 -6.89
N GLU A 171 -13.63 -4.47 -7.33
CA GLU A 171 -13.22 -3.11 -7.69
C GLU A 171 -14.31 -2.11 -7.30
N ALA A 172 -13.89 -0.97 -6.74
CA ALA A 172 -14.73 0.20 -6.51
C ALA A 172 -14.66 1.17 -7.69
N ASP A 173 -15.67 2.01 -7.84
CA ASP A 173 -15.65 3.05 -8.85
C ASP A 173 -14.73 4.24 -8.46
N ARG A 174 -14.70 5.28 -9.31
CA ARG A 174 -13.83 6.44 -9.12
C ARG A 174 -14.47 7.57 -8.30
N LYS A 175 -15.74 7.49 -7.97
CA LYS A 175 -16.51 8.66 -7.54
C LYS A 175 -17.27 8.47 -6.25
N THR A 176 -17.69 7.24 -5.96
CA THR A 176 -18.54 6.96 -4.81
C THR A 176 -17.78 6.25 -3.70
N GLU A 177 -18.16 6.56 -2.47
CA GLU A 177 -17.65 5.84 -1.30
C GLU A 177 -18.28 4.43 -1.28
N GLN A 178 -17.43 3.41 -1.25
CA GLN A 178 -17.84 2.02 -1.37
C GLN A 178 -17.08 1.11 -0.41
N VAL A 179 -17.73 0.00 -0.05
CA VAL A 179 -17.11 -1.14 0.62
C VAL A 179 -17.05 -2.30 -0.37
N ILE A 180 -15.86 -2.81 -0.63
CA ILE A 180 -15.65 -4.00 -1.47
C ILE A 180 -15.16 -5.15 -0.60
N LEU A 181 -15.56 -6.38 -0.95
CA LEU A 181 -15.28 -7.58 -0.17
C LEU A 181 -14.74 -8.69 -1.08
N ALA A 182 -13.82 -9.47 -0.54
CA ALA A 182 -13.36 -10.72 -1.13
C ALA A 182 -13.12 -11.75 -0.02
N THR A 183 -13.18 -13.02 -0.37
CA THR A 183 -12.88 -14.13 0.56
C THR A 183 -11.79 -15.00 -0.06
N PHE A 184 -10.80 -15.36 0.76
CA PHE A 184 -9.68 -16.18 0.35
C PHE A 184 -9.53 -17.38 1.27
N ASP A 185 -9.22 -18.55 0.69
CA ASP A 185 -8.72 -19.70 1.45
C ASP A 185 -7.19 -19.61 1.54
N LEU A 186 -6.70 -19.23 2.71
CA LEU A 186 -5.26 -19.03 2.93
C LEU A 186 -4.46 -20.35 2.84
N ASN A 187 -5.08 -21.49 3.14
CA ASN A 187 -4.40 -22.79 3.03
C ASN A 187 -4.22 -23.17 1.54
N GLU A 188 -5.28 -23.05 0.75
CA GLU A 188 -5.20 -23.27 -0.70
C GLU A 188 -4.16 -22.35 -1.35
N MET A 189 -4.15 -21.08 -0.98
CA MET A 189 -3.17 -20.11 -1.47
C MET A 189 -1.75 -20.49 -1.10
N GLN A 190 -1.52 -20.98 0.11
CA GLN A 190 -0.21 -21.44 0.54
C GLN A 190 0.24 -22.68 -0.24
N GLU A 191 -0.64 -23.66 -0.46
CA GLU A 191 -0.36 -24.84 -1.29
C GLU A 191 0.01 -24.44 -2.72
N ASN A 192 -0.74 -23.52 -3.32
CA ASN A 192 -0.46 -22.99 -4.66
C ASN A 192 0.91 -22.30 -4.71
N ARG A 193 1.24 -21.47 -3.71
CA ARG A 193 2.54 -20.79 -3.61
C ARG A 193 3.70 -21.76 -3.50
N LEU A 194 3.55 -22.83 -2.71
CA LEU A 194 4.56 -23.87 -2.56
C LEU A 194 4.73 -24.69 -3.85
N SER A 195 3.63 -25.09 -4.49
CA SER A 195 3.64 -25.90 -5.71
C SER A 195 4.26 -25.15 -6.90
N TRP A 196 4.00 -23.84 -7.01
CA TRP A 196 4.56 -23.01 -8.09
C TRP A 196 6.09 -22.83 -7.99
N GLY A 197 6.64 -22.87 -6.78
CA GLY A 197 8.07 -22.98 -6.53
C GLY A 197 8.89 -21.68 -6.68
N ILE A 198 8.27 -20.53 -6.96
CA ILE A 198 9.03 -19.26 -7.21
C ILE A 198 9.86 -18.82 -6.02
N PHE A 199 9.45 -19.12 -4.78
CA PHE A 199 10.23 -18.78 -3.58
C PHE A 199 11.38 -19.76 -3.34
N ARG A 200 11.20 -21.03 -3.68
CA ARG A 200 12.23 -22.08 -3.65
C ARG A 200 13.37 -21.76 -4.62
N ASP A 201 13.01 -21.28 -5.82
CA ASP A 201 13.95 -21.10 -6.93
C ASP A 201 14.60 -19.70 -6.93
N ARG A 202 14.37 -18.90 -5.88
CA ARG A 202 15.04 -17.61 -5.71
C ARG A 202 16.56 -17.77 -5.61
N ARG A 203 17.26 -16.81 -6.18
CA ARG A 203 18.75 -16.73 -6.17
C ARG A 203 19.22 -15.44 -5.48
N PRO A 204 19.06 -15.31 -4.14
CA PRO A 204 19.40 -14.05 -3.42
C PRO A 204 20.83 -13.59 -3.65
N GLU A 205 21.75 -14.53 -3.85
CA GLU A 205 23.17 -14.25 -4.15
C GLU A 205 23.37 -13.48 -5.47
N CYS A 206 22.39 -13.50 -6.36
CA CYS A 206 22.41 -12.76 -7.64
C CYS A 206 21.74 -11.38 -7.54
N TYR A 207 21.18 -11.00 -6.39
CA TYR A 207 20.36 -9.78 -6.27
C TYR A 207 21.15 -8.60 -5.67
N GLY A 208 22.45 -8.73 -5.47
CA GLY A 208 23.26 -7.68 -4.85
C GLY A 208 23.23 -6.33 -5.58
N ASP A 209 22.95 -6.32 -6.90
CA ASP A 209 22.91 -5.10 -7.68
C ASP A 209 21.73 -4.18 -7.38
N ILE A 210 20.63 -4.74 -6.88
CA ILE A 210 19.46 -3.94 -6.46
C ILE A 210 19.59 -3.37 -5.05
N CYS A 211 20.69 -3.67 -4.34
CA CYS A 211 20.97 -3.18 -2.99
C CYS A 211 22.06 -2.08 -2.97
N LYS A 212 22.38 -1.49 -4.14
CA LYS A 212 23.42 -0.47 -4.28
C LYS A 212 22.85 0.94 -4.32
#